data_10c11ff078944527801ef59689f12d0c
#
_entry.id   10c11ff078944527801ef59689f12d0c
#
_cell.length_a   1.000
_cell.length_b   1.000
_cell.length_c   1.000
_cell.angle_alpha   90.00
_cell.angle_beta   90.00
_cell.angle_gamma   90.00
#
_symmetry.space_group_name_H-M   'P 1'
#
loop_
_entity.id
_entity.type
_entity.pdbx_description
1 polymer ?
#
loop_
_entity_poly.entity_id
_entity_poly.type
_entity_poly.pdbx_seq_one_letter_code
_entity_poly.pdbx_strand_id
1 'polypeptide(L)'
;VNRPASRLPAIVEQHQKEVLAEWLSNQMSSGSWRAGRIQEAQLRDESQRFLALFTKAVQSGVEFDTRSPQWADIREFLTELSRSRATQGFTPSQVATFVLSLKQALFKRATDSLKTDPEALAGALWDATIVLDALGLYTTEVFQQQREQLIARQQEELIELSTP
;
A
#
# COMPACT_ATOMS: atom_id res chain seq x y z
N VAL A 1 14.76 -17.39 -20.33
CA VAL A 1 15.78 -17.26 -19.28
C VAL A 1 15.09 -17.47 -17.94
N ASN A 2 15.43 -18.56 -17.28
CA ASN A 2 14.82 -18.93 -16.00
C ASN A 2 15.34 -17.96 -14.93
N ARG A 3 14.54 -16.95 -14.58
CA ARG A 3 14.87 -16.02 -13.49
C ARG A 3 14.84 -16.79 -12.16
N PRO A 4 15.87 -16.68 -11.31
CA PRO A 4 15.82 -17.33 -10.01
C PRO A 4 14.64 -16.83 -9.17
N ALA A 5 14.10 -17.69 -8.31
CA ALA A 5 12.96 -17.37 -7.46
C ALA A 5 13.26 -16.14 -6.59
N SER A 6 12.28 -15.25 -6.45
CA SER A 6 12.41 -14.05 -5.62
C SER A 6 12.66 -14.39 -4.16
N ARG A 7 13.53 -13.62 -3.51
CA ARG A 7 13.77 -13.71 -2.06
C ARG A 7 12.78 -12.88 -1.25
N LEU A 8 12.00 -12.01 -1.89
CA LEU A 8 11.06 -11.13 -1.21
C LEU A 8 10.07 -11.88 -0.31
N PRO A 9 9.41 -12.97 -0.75
CA PRO A 9 8.47 -13.69 0.11
C PRO A 9 9.09 -14.15 1.43
N ALA A 10 10.28 -14.74 1.38
CA ALA A 10 10.97 -15.23 2.58
C ALA A 10 11.34 -14.09 3.53
N ILE A 11 11.82 -12.96 3.00
CA ILE A 11 12.21 -11.80 3.79
C ILE A 11 11.01 -11.23 4.54
N VAL A 12 9.88 -11.04 3.85
CA VAL A 12 8.66 -10.48 4.46
C VAL A 12 8.11 -11.42 5.53
N GLU A 13 8.09 -12.71 5.27
CA GLU A 13 7.59 -13.70 6.23
C GLU A 13 8.46 -13.79 7.48
N GLN A 14 9.78 -13.85 7.32
CA GLN A 14 10.71 -14.00 8.43
C GLN A 14 10.82 -12.76 9.31
N HIS A 15 10.64 -11.56 8.73
CA HIS A 15 10.90 -10.29 9.39
C HIS A 15 9.64 -9.42 9.54
N GLN A 16 8.46 -10.02 9.55
CA GLN A 16 7.20 -9.28 9.57
C GLN A 16 7.09 -8.30 10.75
N LYS A 17 7.52 -8.71 11.94
CA LYS A 17 7.46 -7.87 13.14
C LYS A 17 8.40 -6.65 13.03
N GLU A 18 9.62 -6.87 12.59
CA GLU A 18 10.62 -5.82 12.44
C GLU A 18 10.23 -4.84 11.34
N VAL A 19 9.72 -5.35 10.23
CA VAL A 19 9.22 -4.53 9.12
C VAL A 19 8.05 -3.66 9.59
N LEU A 20 7.11 -4.23 10.32
CA LEU A 20 5.97 -3.48 10.85
C LEU A 20 6.42 -2.36 11.81
N ALA A 21 7.31 -2.67 12.76
CA ALA A 21 7.81 -1.71 13.72
C ALA A 21 8.52 -0.54 13.04
N GLU A 22 9.37 -0.83 12.07
CA GLU A 22 10.10 0.19 11.31
C GLU A 22 9.17 1.02 10.43
N TRP A 23 8.25 0.38 9.74
CA TRP A 23 7.27 1.07 8.90
C TRP A 23 6.39 2.02 9.72
N LEU A 24 5.90 1.58 10.87
CA LEU A 24 5.13 2.43 11.79
C LEU A 24 5.95 3.62 12.29
N SER A 25 7.20 3.38 12.70
CA SER A 25 8.10 4.46 13.12
C SER A 25 8.32 5.48 12.01
N ASN A 26 8.54 5.04 10.79
CA ASN A 26 8.72 5.90 9.63
C ASN A 26 7.46 6.71 9.31
N GLN A 27 6.28 6.08 9.38
CA GLN A 27 5.01 6.77 9.18
C GLN A 27 4.78 7.86 10.23
N MET A 28 5.05 7.55 11.49
CA MET A 28 4.85 8.48 12.61
C MET A 28 5.80 9.67 12.56
N SER A 29 7.03 9.48 12.09
CA SER A 29 8.02 10.55 11.98
C SER A 29 7.84 11.42 10.72
N SER A 30 7.15 10.94 9.68
CA SER A 30 6.99 11.67 8.41
C SER A 30 6.01 12.82 8.47
N GLY A 31 5.22 12.95 9.51
CA GLY A 31 4.25 14.03 9.68
C GLY A 31 2.99 13.92 8.82
N SER A 32 2.90 12.99 7.91
CA SER A 32 1.72 12.82 7.04
C SER A 32 0.46 12.38 7.79
N TRP A 33 0.60 11.79 8.96
CA TRP A 33 -0.50 11.38 9.83
C TRP A 33 -0.91 12.46 10.85
N ARG A 34 -0.11 13.53 10.98
CA ARG A 34 -0.19 14.57 12.04
C ARG A 34 -1.44 15.40 12.08
N ALA A 35 -2.29 15.30 11.11
CA ALA A 35 -3.47 16.18 11.07
C ALA A 35 -4.50 15.91 12.19
N GLY A 36 -4.18 15.09 13.19
CA GLY A 36 -5.12 14.67 14.23
C GLY A 36 -6.29 13.87 13.71
N ARG A 37 -6.22 13.47 12.45
CA ARG A 37 -7.28 12.81 11.70
C ARG A 37 -7.28 11.31 11.85
N ILE A 38 -6.11 10.74 12.20
CA ILE A 38 -5.93 9.30 12.45
C ILE A 38 -5.29 9.12 13.81
N GLN A 39 -5.86 8.25 14.63
CA GLN A 39 -5.24 7.87 15.90
C GLN A 39 -4.14 6.84 15.66
N GLU A 40 -3.13 6.83 16.52
CA GLU A 40 -2.01 5.89 16.46
C GLU A 40 -2.48 4.43 16.45
N ALA A 41 -3.47 4.08 17.28
CA ALA A 41 -4.03 2.73 17.33
C ALA A 41 -4.66 2.31 16.00
N GLN A 42 -5.34 3.22 15.31
CA GLN A 42 -5.91 2.99 13.98
C GLN A 42 -4.82 2.78 12.95
N LEU A 43 -3.78 3.63 12.94
CA LEU A 43 -2.66 3.50 12.01
C LEU A 43 -1.93 2.15 12.21
N ARG A 44 -1.74 1.75 13.45
CA ARG A 44 -1.13 0.46 13.81
C ARG A 44 -1.96 -0.72 13.29
N ASP A 45 -3.25 -0.70 13.52
CA ASP A 45 -4.17 -1.75 13.05
C ASP A 45 -4.19 -1.84 11.54
N GLU A 46 -4.32 -0.73 10.84
CA GLU A 46 -4.33 -0.69 9.38
C GLU A 46 -3.00 -1.16 8.78
N SER A 47 -1.89 -0.72 9.35
CA SER A 47 -0.55 -1.13 8.89
C SER A 47 -0.32 -2.63 9.12
N GLN A 48 -0.75 -3.15 10.25
CA GLN A 48 -0.64 -4.58 10.55
C GLN A 48 -1.49 -5.42 9.58
N ARG A 49 -2.71 -5.00 9.32
CA ARG A 49 -3.61 -5.69 8.39
C ARG A 49 -3.08 -5.65 6.96
N PHE A 50 -2.62 -4.49 6.51
CA PHE A 50 -2.02 -4.37 5.17
C PHE A 50 -0.81 -5.29 5.03
N LEU A 51 0.11 -5.28 5.99
CA LEU A 51 1.32 -6.10 5.93
C LEU A 51 1.00 -7.60 5.96
N ALA A 52 -0.01 -8.01 6.73
CA ALA A 52 -0.47 -9.40 6.73
C ALA A 52 -1.02 -9.83 5.36
N LEU A 53 -1.84 -9.00 4.74
CA LEU A 53 -2.36 -9.24 3.39
C LEU A 53 -1.25 -9.24 2.34
N PHE A 54 -0.32 -8.32 2.45
CA PHE A 54 0.86 -8.23 1.58
C PHE A 54 1.72 -9.49 1.68
N THR A 55 2.03 -9.92 2.90
CA THR A 55 2.81 -11.14 3.15
C THR A 55 2.14 -12.36 2.51
N LYS A 56 0.84 -12.50 2.71
CA LYS A 56 0.07 -13.60 2.11
C LYS A 56 0.09 -13.54 0.57
N ALA A 57 -0.10 -12.37 0.00
CA ALA A 57 -0.15 -12.21 -1.45
C ALA A 57 1.19 -12.54 -2.12
N VAL A 58 2.31 -12.10 -1.54
CA VAL A 58 3.64 -12.40 -2.10
C VAL A 58 4.03 -13.87 -1.98
N GLN A 59 3.48 -14.61 -0.98
CA GLN A 59 3.73 -16.05 -0.83
C GLN A 59 3.06 -16.88 -1.92
N SER A 60 1.92 -16.45 -2.43
CA SER A 60 1.10 -17.23 -3.36
C SER A 60 1.47 -17.05 -4.83
N GLY A 61 2.40 -16.12 -5.14
CA GLY A 61 2.61 -15.66 -6.49
C GLY A 61 3.85 -16.17 -7.18
N VAL A 62 3.68 -16.71 -8.37
CA VAL A 62 4.75 -16.93 -9.33
C VAL A 62 5.08 -15.61 -10.03
N GLU A 63 4.12 -14.71 -10.13
CA GLU A 63 4.24 -13.39 -10.74
C GLU A 63 3.66 -12.32 -9.80
N PHE A 64 4.36 -11.19 -9.72
CA PHE A 64 3.92 -10.06 -8.90
C PHE A 64 2.96 -9.13 -9.69
N ASP A 65 1.93 -9.72 -10.29
CA ASP A 65 0.84 -8.98 -10.94
C ASP A 65 -0.26 -8.68 -9.91
N THR A 66 -0.33 -7.46 -9.46
CA THR A 66 -1.29 -7.01 -8.45
C THR A 66 -2.74 -7.02 -8.92
N ARG A 67 -2.99 -7.23 -10.23
CA ARG A 67 -4.33 -7.39 -10.80
C ARG A 67 -4.85 -8.82 -10.71
N SER A 68 -3.98 -9.77 -10.43
CA SER A 68 -4.36 -11.19 -10.35
C SER A 68 -5.21 -11.49 -9.11
N PRO A 69 -5.95 -12.62 -9.09
CA PRO A 69 -6.87 -12.95 -8.00
C PRO A 69 -6.22 -13.04 -6.61
N GLN A 70 -4.96 -13.45 -6.53
CA GLN A 70 -4.27 -13.55 -5.23
C GLN A 70 -4.04 -12.19 -4.55
N TRP A 71 -4.19 -11.09 -5.28
CA TRP A 71 -4.08 -9.73 -4.76
C TRP A 71 -5.44 -9.08 -4.49
N ALA A 72 -6.55 -9.82 -4.68
CA ALA A 72 -7.91 -9.28 -4.54
C ALA A 72 -8.18 -8.72 -3.14
N ASP A 73 -7.77 -9.42 -2.09
CA ASP A 73 -8.00 -8.99 -0.71
C ASP A 73 -7.27 -7.69 -0.37
N ILE A 74 -6.05 -7.56 -0.86
CA ILE A 74 -5.27 -6.33 -0.63
C ILE A 74 -5.84 -5.15 -1.44
N ARG A 75 -6.31 -5.39 -2.65
CA ARG A 75 -7.01 -4.35 -3.45
C ARG A 75 -8.29 -3.89 -2.74
N GLU A 76 -9.07 -4.80 -2.21
CA GLU A 76 -10.28 -4.48 -1.44
C GLU A 76 -9.94 -3.64 -0.20
N PHE A 77 -8.94 -4.04 0.55
CA PHE A 77 -8.44 -3.29 1.70
C PHE A 77 -8.05 -1.85 1.31
N LEU A 78 -7.28 -1.70 0.22
CA LEU A 78 -6.84 -0.39 -0.26
C LEU A 78 -7.99 0.46 -0.79
N THR A 79 -9.00 -0.16 -1.37
CA THR A 79 -10.23 0.53 -1.81
C THR A 79 -10.97 1.13 -0.62
N GLU A 80 -11.18 0.37 0.43
CA GLU A 80 -11.81 0.83 1.66
C GLU A 80 -10.99 1.91 2.36
N LEU A 81 -9.68 1.71 2.45
CA LEU A 81 -8.76 2.69 3.02
C LEU A 81 -8.83 4.02 2.27
N SER A 82 -8.78 3.97 0.94
CA SER A 82 -8.81 5.17 0.10
C SER A 82 -10.13 5.94 0.26
N ARG A 83 -11.25 5.24 0.34
CA ARG A 83 -12.57 5.84 0.59
C ARG A 83 -12.62 6.51 1.97
N SER A 84 -12.16 5.82 2.99
CA SER A 84 -12.13 6.35 4.36
C SER A 84 -11.25 7.61 4.44
N ARG A 85 -10.07 7.57 3.84
CA ARG A 85 -9.16 8.72 3.83
C ARG A 85 -9.73 9.90 3.06
N ALA A 86 -10.41 9.66 1.95
CA ALA A 86 -11.07 10.72 1.16
C ALA A 86 -12.12 11.45 2.01
N THR A 87 -12.94 10.73 2.77
CA THR A 87 -13.93 11.35 3.67
C THR A 87 -13.28 12.11 4.82
N GLN A 88 -12.09 11.71 5.25
CA GLN A 88 -11.32 12.38 6.30
C GLN A 88 -10.52 13.60 5.78
N GLY A 89 -10.59 13.89 4.49
CA GLY A 89 -9.93 15.05 3.88
C GLY A 89 -8.46 14.84 3.51
N PHE A 90 -8.01 13.59 3.40
CA PHE A 90 -6.67 13.30 2.90
C PHE A 90 -6.57 13.51 1.40
N THR A 91 -5.36 13.80 0.94
CA THR A 91 -5.05 13.89 -0.50
C THR A 91 -4.72 12.51 -1.08
N PRO A 92 -4.83 12.33 -2.41
CA PRO A 92 -4.40 11.09 -3.06
C PRO A 92 -2.93 10.74 -2.77
N SER A 93 -2.06 11.74 -2.74
CA SER A 93 -0.63 11.55 -2.43
C SER A 93 -0.40 11.00 -1.02
N GLN A 94 -1.17 11.48 -0.05
CA GLN A 94 -1.07 11.00 1.33
C GLN A 94 -1.48 9.54 1.45
N VAL A 95 -2.50 9.12 0.72
CA VAL A 95 -2.94 7.71 0.69
C VAL A 95 -1.90 6.84 0.00
N ALA A 96 -1.40 7.26 -1.15
CA ALA A 96 -0.34 6.54 -1.87
C ALA A 96 0.92 6.41 -1.01
N THR A 97 1.27 7.45 -0.26
CA THR A 97 2.45 7.46 0.64
C THR A 97 2.35 6.39 1.72
N PHE A 98 1.16 6.08 2.22
CA PHE A 98 0.97 4.97 3.15
C PHE A 98 1.55 3.66 2.58
N VAL A 99 1.22 3.33 1.34
CA VAL A 99 1.72 2.12 0.67
C VAL A 99 3.22 2.24 0.37
N LEU A 100 3.62 3.34 -0.26
CA LEU A 100 4.99 3.52 -0.75
C LEU A 100 6.02 3.58 0.38
N SER A 101 5.63 4.06 1.55
CA SER A 101 6.53 4.15 2.71
C SER A 101 6.99 2.79 3.24
N LEU A 102 6.28 1.72 2.89
CA LEU A 102 6.71 0.35 3.25
C LEU A 102 8.02 -0.04 2.57
N LYS A 103 8.35 0.55 1.42
CA LYS A 103 9.60 0.27 0.71
C LYS A 103 10.83 0.42 1.59
N GLN A 104 10.89 1.49 2.37
CA GLN A 104 12.07 1.78 3.20
C GLN A 104 12.34 0.64 4.19
N ALA A 105 11.32 0.15 4.87
CA ALA A 105 11.44 -0.95 5.81
C ALA A 105 11.82 -2.27 5.11
N LEU A 106 11.21 -2.56 3.95
CA LEU A 106 11.52 -3.75 3.16
C LEU A 106 12.96 -3.70 2.60
N PHE A 107 13.38 -2.56 2.08
CA PHE A 107 14.71 -2.38 1.50
C PHE A 107 15.79 -2.57 2.57
N LYS A 108 15.57 -2.05 3.76
CA LYS A 108 16.50 -2.24 4.89
C LYS A 108 16.65 -3.72 5.25
N ARG A 109 15.54 -4.45 5.36
CA ARG A 109 15.57 -5.87 5.68
C ARG A 109 16.18 -6.71 4.56
N ALA A 110 15.87 -6.40 3.31
CA ALA A 110 16.47 -7.06 2.17
C ALA A 110 17.99 -6.84 2.13
N THR A 111 18.43 -5.62 2.34
CA THR A 111 19.86 -5.27 2.37
C THR A 111 20.58 -6.02 3.48
N ASP A 112 20.01 -6.06 4.68
CA ASP A 112 20.61 -6.76 5.81
C ASP A 112 20.65 -8.29 5.60
N SER A 113 19.60 -8.85 5.00
CA SER A 113 19.48 -10.31 4.79
C SER A 113 20.30 -10.83 3.61
N LEU A 114 20.58 -9.99 2.61
CA LEU A 114 21.19 -10.39 1.34
C LEU A 114 22.52 -9.68 1.06
N LYS A 115 23.25 -9.30 2.12
CA LYS A 115 24.53 -8.59 2.01
C LYS A 115 25.56 -9.29 1.13
N THR A 116 25.55 -10.62 1.13
CA THR A 116 26.53 -11.44 0.44
C THR A 116 26.07 -11.92 -0.96
N ASP A 117 24.85 -11.54 -1.36
CA ASP A 117 24.27 -11.93 -2.64
C ASP A 117 23.67 -10.70 -3.36
N PRO A 118 24.49 -9.92 -4.08
CA PRO A 118 24.04 -8.69 -4.74
C PRO A 118 22.94 -8.93 -5.79
N GLU A 119 22.96 -10.04 -6.50
CA GLU A 119 21.95 -10.35 -7.50
C GLU A 119 20.59 -10.63 -6.85
N ALA A 120 20.57 -11.42 -5.79
CA ALA A 120 19.36 -11.70 -5.05
C ALA A 120 18.80 -10.42 -4.40
N LEU A 121 19.67 -9.56 -3.87
CA LEU A 121 19.30 -8.26 -3.33
C LEU A 121 18.65 -7.37 -4.39
N ALA A 122 19.27 -7.21 -5.54
CA ALA A 122 18.74 -6.39 -6.64
C ALA A 122 17.36 -6.91 -7.08
N GLY A 123 17.21 -8.22 -7.19
CA GLY A 123 15.93 -8.86 -7.53
C GLY A 123 14.84 -8.59 -6.49
N ALA A 124 15.16 -8.73 -5.20
CA ALA A 124 14.20 -8.48 -4.12
C ALA A 124 13.76 -7.00 -4.07
N LEU A 125 14.69 -6.06 -4.24
CA LEU A 125 14.39 -4.63 -4.28
C LEU A 125 13.50 -4.28 -5.48
N TRP A 126 13.80 -4.86 -6.64
CA TRP A 126 13.01 -4.67 -7.86
C TRP A 126 11.59 -5.19 -7.68
N ASP A 127 11.42 -6.41 -7.17
CA ASP A 127 10.11 -7.02 -6.95
C ASP A 127 9.27 -6.20 -5.96
N ALA A 128 9.86 -5.77 -4.85
CA ALA A 128 9.20 -4.91 -3.89
C ALA A 128 8.75 -3.59 -4.52
N THR A 129 9.60 -2.98 -5.35
CA THR A 129 9.32 -1.72 -6.05
C THR A 129 8.13 -1.88 -7.01
N ILE A 130 8.16 -2.90 -7.87
CA ILE A 130 7.07 -3.15 -8.84
C ILE A 130 5.73 -3.29 -8.12
N VAL A 131 5.69 -4.11 -7.07
CA VAL A 131 4.45 -4.39 -6.35
C VAL A 131 3.93 -3.15 -5.61
N LEU A 132 4.79 -2.49 -4.85
CA LEU A 132 4.37 -1.34 -4.05
C LEU A 132 4.02 -0.13 -4.91
N ASP A 133 4.72 0.09 -6.02
CA ASP A 133 4.36 1.14 -6.97
C ASP A 133 2.99 0.88 -7.58
N ALA A 134 2.71 -0.35 -8.00
CA ALA A 134 1.42 -0.72 -8.56
C ALA A 134 0.28 -0.54 -7.54
N LEU A 135 0.49 -0.94 -6.28
CA LEU A 135 -0.50 -0.77 -5.22
C LEU A 135 -0.70 0.72 -4.85
N GLY A 136 0.37 1.51 -4.83
CA GLY A 136 0.27 2.95 -4.61
C GLY A 136 -0.51 3.66 -5.71
N LEU A 137 -0.27 3.34 -6.97
CA LEU A 137 -1.01 3.86 -8.11
C LEU A 137 -2.49 3.42 -8.06
N TYR A 138 -2.75 2.19 -7.65
CA TYR A 138 -4.10 1.69 -7.45
C TYR A 138 -4.90 2.56 -6.46
N THR A 139 -4.31 2.94 -5.34
CA THR A 139 -4.97 3.82 -4.37
C THR A 139 -5.32 5.18 -4.99
N THR A 140 -4.45 5.71 -5.83
CA THR A 140 -4.66 6.98 -6.54
C THR A 140 -5.85 6.88 -7.51
N GLU A 141 -5.94 5.80 -8.26
CA GLU A 141 -7.06 5.55 -9.18
C GLU A 141 -8.39 5.44 -8.44
N VAL A 142 -8.42 4.68 -7.35
CA VAL A 142 -9.63 4.53 -6.53
C VAL A 142 -10.06 5.88 -5.94
N PHE A 143 -9.12 6.66 -5.44
CA PHE A 143 -9.39 7.98 -4.88
C PHE A 143 -9.99 8.92 -5.93
N GLN A 144 -9.44 8.91 -7.14
CA GLN A 144 -9.92 9.72 -8.25
C GLN A 144 -11.34 9.31 -8.68
N GLN A 145 -11.59 8.02 -8.83
CA GLN A 145 -12.92 7.50 -9.16
C GLN A 145 -13.97 7.92 -8.15
N GLN A 146 -13.64 7.85 -6.87
CA GLN A 146 -14.55 8.29 -5.81
C GLN A 146 -14.86 9.78 -5.88
N ARG A 147 -13.86 10.60 -6.16
CA ARG A 147 -14.03 12.04 -6.33
C ARG A 147 -14.93 12.36 -7.52
N GLU A 148 -14.74 11.68 -8.64
CA GLU A 148 -15.57 11.83 -9.83
C GLU A 148 -17.04 11.45 -9.56
N GLN A 149 -17.26 10.35 -8.82
CA GLN A 149 -18.61 9.93 -8.43
C GLN A 149 -19.28 10.97 -7.51
N LEU A 150 -18.53 11.56 -6.60
CA LEU A 150 -19.03 12.60 -5.70
C LEU A 150 -19.44 13.85 -6.50
N ILE A 151 -18.61 14.28 -7.44
CA ILE A 151 -18.90 15.43 -8.30
C ILE A 151 -20.13 15.17 -9.16
N ALA A 152 -20.24 13.99 -9.78
CA ALA A 152 -21.40 13.60 -10.59
C ALA A 152 -22.69 13.64 -9.76
N ARG A 153 -22.66 13.12 -8.55
CA ARG A 153 -23.80 13.12 -7.63
C ARG A 153 -24.23 14.54 -7.25
N GLN A 154 -23.27 15.43 -6.96
CA GLN A 154 -23.54 16.83 -6.68
C GLN A 154 -24.16 17.57 -7.88
N GLN A 155 -23.72 17.26 -9.10
CA GLN A 155 -24.30 17.84 -10.31
C GLN A 155 -25.74 17.36 -10.53
N GLU A 156 -26.03 16.08 -10.30
CA GLU A 156 -27.40 15.55 -10.37
C GLU A 156 -28.32 16.24 -9.37
N GLU A 157 -27.89 16.39 -8.12
CA GLU A 157 -28.66 17.08 -7.07
C GLU A 157 -28.93 18.54 -7.45
N LEU A 158 -27.96 19.23 -8.03
CA LEU A 158 -28.14 20.60 -8.48
C LEU A 158 -29.16 20.69 -9.63
N ILE A 159 -29.15 19.72 -10.55
CA ILE A 159 -30.11 19.68 -11.65
C ILE A 159 -31.51 19.42 -11.10
N GLU A 160 -31.67 18.48 -10.17
CA GLU A 160 -32.96 18.20 -9.53
C GLU A 160 -33.52 19.39 -8.79
N LEU A 161 -32.67 20.14 -8.07
CA LEU A 161 -33.08 21.35 -7.35
C LEU A 161 -33.43 22.52 -8.26
N SER A 162 -32.90 22.57 -9.48
CA SER A 162 -33.14 23.60 -10.47
C SER A 162 -34.30 23.31 -11.42
N THR A 163 -34.87 22.11 -11.38
CA THR A 163 -36.03 21.73 -12.21
C THR A 163 -37.33 22.10 -11.48
N PRO A 164 -38.20 22.94 -12.07
CA PRO A 164 -39.49 23.32 -11.47
C PRO A 164 -40.47 22.15 -11.38
#